data_9ac60ef2e129e433b84c0b558111e117
#
_entry.id   9ac60ef2e129e433b84c0b558111e117
#
_cell.length_a   1.000
_cell.length_b   1.000
_cell.length_c   1.000
_cell.angle_alpha   90.00
_cell.angle_beta   90.00
_cell.angle_gamma   90.00
#
_symmetry.space_group_name_H-M   'P 1'
#
loop_
_entity.id
_entity.type
_entity.pdbx_description
1 polymer ?
#
loop_
_entity_poly.entity_id
_entity_poly.type
_entity_poly.pdbx_seq_one_letter_code
_entity_poly.pdbx_strand_id
1 'polypeptide(L)'
;EFKLINVWATWCINCKLEHGFLMSLKNENFNIIGLNYKDNLEKANKWLVQFGNPYKKNIFDQKGELGFELGVAGAPETYLVNKQNKILYKHVGIINEDIWIQKFIPFINE
;
A
#
# COMPACT_ATOMS: atom_id res chain seq x y z
N GLU A 1 -4.31 -9.89 -14.02
CA GLU A 1 -4.57 -9.68 -12.60
C GLU A 1 -3.65 -8.62 -12.02
N PHE A 2 -4.23 -7.60 -11.41
CA PHE A 2 -3.47 -6.48 -10.86
C PHE A 2 -3.39 -6.59 -9.35
N LYS A 3 -2.35 -5.98 -8.79
CA LYS A 3 -2.23 -5.86 -7.35
C LYS A 3 -1.61 -4.52 -7.00
N LEU A 4 -1.81 -4.09 -5.76
CA LEU A 4 -1.15 -2.91 -5.23
C LEU A 4 -0.07 -3.33 -4.25
N ILE A 5 1.02 -2.58 -4.24
CA ILE A 5 1.97 -2.60 -3.14
C ILE A 5 1.83 -1.27 -2.44
N ASN A 6 1.44 -1.30 -1.17
CA ASN A 6 1.22 -0.09 -0.39
C ASN A 6 2.27 -0.01 0.71
N VAL A 7 3.06 1.06 0.66
CA VAL A 7 4.09 1.33 1.67
C VAL A 7 3.43 2.09 2.81
N TRP A 8 3.53 1.54 4.02
CA TRP A 8 2.85 2.10 5.19
C TRP A 8 3.68 1.96 6.45
N ALA A 9 3.32 2.71 7.48
CA ALA A 9 3.97 2.61 8.78
C ALA A 9 3.06 3.18 9.86
N THR A 10 3.25 2.73 11.09
CA THR A 10 2.45 3.23 12.21
C THR A 10 2.80 4.67 12.57
N TRP A 11 4.03 5.10 12.24
CA TRP A 11 4.46 6.48 12.49
C TRP A 11 3.94 7.46 11.43
N CYS A 12 3.26 6.98 10.42
CA CYS A 12 2.85 7.75 9.24
C CYS A 12 1.38 8.15 9.38
N ILE A 13 1.12 9.43 9.66
CA ILE A 13 -0.26 9.87 9.87
C ILE A 13 -1.08 9.82 8.58
N ASN A 14 -0.45 10.08 7.44
CA ASN A 14 -1.15 10.02 6.16
C ASN A 14 -1.54 8.59 5.79
N CYS A 15 -0.78 7.60 6.27
CA CYS A 15 -1.14 6.20 6.08
C CYS A 15 -2.44 5.88 6.80
N LYS A 16 -2.65 6.50 7.96
CA LYS A 16 -3.90 6.32 8.69
C LYS A 16 -5.07 6.93 7.93
N LEU A 17 -4.84 8.08 7.29
CA LEU A 17 -5.90 8.76 6.54
C LEU A 17 -6.35 7.96 5.31
N GLU A 18 -5.46 7.21 4.68
CA GLU A 18 -5.83 6.43 3.49
C GLU A 18 -6.37 5.04 3.83
N HIS A 19 -6.29 4.63 5.10
CA HIS A 19 -6.56 3.26 5.49
C HIS A 19 -7.99 2.82 5.16
N GLY A 20 -8.96 3.70 5.37
CA GLY A 20 -10.36 3.39 5.07
C GLY A 20 -10.56 3.08 3.59
N PHE A 21 -9.88 3.81 2.71
CA PHE A 21 -9.97 3.55 1.28
C PHE A 21 -9.38 2.17 0.94
N LEU A 22 -8.22 1.83 1.53
CA LEU A 22 -7.61 0.53 1.30
C LEU A 22 -8.52 -0.60 1.78
N MET A 23 -9.21 -0.40 2.92
CA MET A 23 -10.18 -1.38 3.40
C MET A 23 -11.32 -1.56 2.41
N SER A 24 -11.77 -0.47 1.77
CA SER A 24 -12.84 -0.59 0.78
C SER A 24 -12.39 -1.39 -0.44
N LEU A 25 -11.14 -1.22 -0.87
CA LEU A 25 -10.60 -2.02 -1.97
C LEU A 25 -10.52 -3.49 -1.60
N LYS A 26 -10.11 -3.79 -0.37
CA LYS A 26 -10.08 -5.16 0.12
C LYS A 26 -11.47 -5.79 0.07
N ASN A 27 -12.48 -5.02 0.47
CA ASN A 27 -13.85 -5.52 0.46
C ASN A 27 -14.36 -5.79 -0.95
N GLU A 28 -13.74 -5.20 -1.95
CA GLU A 28 -14.01 -5.50 -3.35
C GLU A 28 -13.08 -6.57 -3.91
N ASN A 29 -12.36 -7.26 -3.02
CA ASN A 29 -11.45 -8.35 -3.36
C ASN A 29 -10.23 -7.92 -4.17
N PHE A 30 -9.83 -6.66 -4.06
CA PHE A 30 -8.61 -6.22 -4.72
C PHE A 30 -7.40 -6.70 -3.91
N ASN A 31 -6.37 -7.18 -4.61
CA ASN A 31 -5.19 -7.74 -3.96
C ASN A 31 -4.22 -6.64 -3.57
N ILE A 32 -4.01 -6.47 -2.28
CA ILE A 32 -3.10 -5.44 -1.75
C ILE A 32 -2.01 -6.12 -0.92
N ILE A 33 -0.77 -5.81 -1.24
CA ILE A 33 0.40 -6.25 -0.48
C ILE A 33 0.89 -5.05 0.31
N GLY A 34 1.04 -5.23 1.63
CA GLY A 34 1.57 -4.18 2.47
C GLY A 34 3.09 -4.27 2.58
N LEU A 35 3.76 -3.14 2.47
CA LEU A 35 5.18 -3.04 2.79
C LEU A 35 5.31 -2.13 3.99
N ASN A 36 5.50 -2.73 5.15
CA ASN A 36 5.63 -1.98 6.40
C ASN A 36 7.07 -1.47 6.50
N TYR A 37 7.22 -0.16 6.38
CA TYR A 37 8.48 0.50 6.10
C TYR A 37 9.07 1.12 7.36
N LYS A 38 10.27 0.64 7.75
CA LYS A 38 11.05 1.23 8.86
C LYS A 38 10.20 1.41 10.11
N ASP A 39 9.53 0.35 10.54
CA ASP A 39 8.58 0.41 11.63
C ASP A 39 8.93 -0.63 12.69
N ASN A 40 8.12 -0.67 13.73
CA ASN A 40 8.23 -1.64 14.80
C ASN A 40 7.19 -2.74 14.59
N LEU A 41 7.65 -3.99 14.55
CA LEU A 41 6.79 -5.13 14.23
C LEU A 41 5.61 -5.24 15.19
N GLU A 42 5.86 -5.07 16.48
CA GLU A 42 4.80 -5.18 17.47
C GLU A 42 3.75 -4.08 17.30
N LYS A 43 4.20 -2.85 17.09
CA LYS A 43 3.28 -1.74 16.84
C LYS A 43 2.48 -1.96 15.56
N ALA A 44 3.15 -2.46 14.51
CA ALA A 44 2.50 -2.72 13.23
C ALA A 44 1.39 -3.74 13.39
N ASN A 45 1.65 -4.83 14.09
CA ASN A 45 0.65 -5.87 14.32
C ASN A 45 -0.54 -5.35 15.13
N LYS A 46 -0.27 -4.57 16.17
CA LYS A 46 -1.34 -3.98 16.98
C LYS A 46 -2.19 -3.02 16.16
N TRP A 47 -1.56 -2.26 15.29
CA TRP A 47 -2.24 -1.30 14.43
C TRP A 47 -3.21 -2.01 13.48
N LEU A 48 -2.76 -3.12 12.89
CA LEU A 48 -3.62 -3.88 11.99
C LEU A 48 -4.80 -4.52 12.71
N VAL A 49 -4.61 -4.96 13.95
CA VAL A 49 -5.71 -5.50 14.74
C VAL A 49 -6.71 -4.40 15.08
N GLN A 50 -6.22 -3.22 15.44
CA GLN A 50 -7.07 -2.12 15.88
C GLN A 50 -7.87 -1.50 14.72
N PHE A 51 -7.23 -1.26 13.58
CA PHE A 51 -7.84 -0.52 12.47
C PHE A 51 -8.27 -1.40 11.32
N GLY A 52 -7.95 -2.69 11.36
CA GLY A 52 -8.26 -3.60 10.27
C GLY A 52 -7.06 -3.85 9.37
N ASN A 53 -7.05 -5.00 8.70
CA ASN A 53 -5.93 -5.41 7.85
C ASN A 53 -6.41 -5.49 6.40
N PRO A 54 -6.09 -4.48 5.57
CA PRO A 54 -6.49 -4.51 4.17
C PRO A 54 -5.58 -5.37 3.31
N TYR A 55 -4.46 -5.86 3.87
CA TYR A 55 -3.42 -6.50 3.10
C TYR A 55 -3.61 -8.00 3.06
N LYS A 56 -3.49 -8.58 1.86
CA LYS A 56 -3.46 -10.02 1.70
C LYS A 56 -2.17 -10.59 2.30
N LYS A 57 -1.09 -9.82 2.23
CA LYS A 57 0.20 -10.19 2.77
C LYS A 57 0.92 -8.93 3.20
N ASN A 58 1.62 -8.98 4.32
CA ASN A 58 2.48 -7.89 4.76
C ASN A 58 3.93 -8.32 4.75
N ILE A 59 4.78 -7.46 4.24
CA ILE A 59 6.22 -7.62 4.28
C ILE A 59 6.74 -6.60 5.28
N PHE A 60 7.50 -7.06 6.27
CA PHE A 60 8.02 -6.17 7.31
C PHE A 60 9.45 -5.80 6.97
N ASP A 61 9.60 -4.58 6.47
CA ASP A 61 10.87 -4.04 5.97
C ASP A 61 11.44 -3.08 6.99
N GLN A 62 11.89 -3.63 8.12
CA GLN A 62 12.23 -2.80 9.28
C GLN A 62 13.43 -1.91 9.04
N LYS A 63 14.40 -2.37 8.24
CA LYS A 63 15.59 -1.59 7.92
C LYS A 63 15.42 -0.73 6.66
N GLY A 64 14.32 -0.92 5.93
CA GLY A 64 14.08 -0.16 4.71
C GLY A 64 14.88 -0.63 3.52
N GLU A 65 15.45 -1.84 3.56
CA GLU A 65 16.27 -2.35 2.47
C GLU A 65 15.46 -2.63 1.22
N LEU A 66 14.29 -3.27 1.41
CA LEU A 66 13.42 -3.57 0.28
C LEU A 66 12.83 -2.30 -0.29
N GLY A 67 12.45 -1.36 0.58
CA GLY A 67 11.97 -0.06 0.14
C GLY A 67 13.00 0.68 -0.67
N PHE A 68 14.28 0.60 -0.25
CA PHE A 68 15.35 1.23 -0.99
C PHE A 68 15.43 0.67 -2.42
N GLU A 69 15.37 -0.64 -2.55
CA GLU A 69 15.44 -1.26 -3.87
C GLU A 69 14.24 -0.94 -4.74
N LEU A 70 13.07 -0.79 -4.11
CA LEU A 70 11.85 -0.43 -4.82
C LEU A 70 11.80 1.04 -5.21
N GLY A 71 12.67 1.85 -4.61
CA GLY A 71 12.68 3.29 -4.88
C GLY A 71 11.79 4.08 -3.94
N VAL A 72 11.50 3.55 -2.76
CA VAL A 72 10.64 4.22 -1.77
C VAL A 72 11.40 5.39 -1.15
N ALA A 73 10.77 6.57 -1.17
CA ALA A 73 11.30 7.76 -0.51
C ALA A 73 10.68 7.98 0.86
N GLY A 74 9.50 7.43 1.11
CA GLY A 74 8.80 7.59 2.38
C GLY A 74 7.48 6.84 2.36
N ALA A 75 6.57 7.23 3.25
CA ALA A 75 5.25 6.62 3.34
C ALA A 75 4.21 7.73 3.43
N PRO A 76 3.02 7.53 2.85
CA PRO A 76 2.63 6.38 2.06
C PRO A 76 3.04 6.49 0.61
N GLU A 77 3.26 5.35 -0.02
CA GLU A 77 3.44 5.24 -1.46
C GLU A 77 2.68 4.01 -1.92
N THR A 78 2.10 4.09 -3.12
CA THR A 78 1.31 2.97 -3.65
C THR A 78 1.74 2.67 -5.08
N TYR A 79 2.04 1.41 -5.35
CA TYR A 79 2.50 0.93 -6.64
C TYR A 79 1.45 0.03 -7.25
N LEU A 80 1.13 0.25 -8.53
CA LEU A 80 0.27 -0.65 -9.28
C LEU A 80 1.15 -1.63 -10.05
N VAL A 81 0.89 -2.92 -9.85
CA VAL A 81 1.69 -3.99 -10.44
C VAL A 81 0.79 -4.90 -11.23
N ASN A 82 1.21 -5.27 -12.45
CA ASN A 82 0.42 -6.16 -13.30
C ASN A 82 0.77 -7.63 -13.03
N LYS A 83 0.13 -8.54 -13.75
CA LYS A 83 0.32 -9.97 -13.50
C LYS A 83 1.71 -10.47 -13.89
N GLN A 84 2.44 -9.71 -14.69
CA GLN A 84 3.84 -10.02 -15.01
C GLN A 84 4.80 -9.42 -14.00
N ASN A 85 4.29 -8.88 -12.89
CA ASN A 85 5.07 -8.25 -11.83
C ASN A 85 5.79 -6.99 -12.28
N LYS A 86 5.23 -6.30 -13.27
CA LYS A 86 5.76 -5.01 -13.71
C LYS A 86 5.01 -3.89 -13.01
N ILE A 87 5.78 -2.89 -12.54
CA ILE A 87 5.19 -1.69 -11.95
C ILE A 87 4.70 -0.79 -13.08
N LEU A 88 3.39 -0.53 -13.09
CA LEU A 88 2.76 0.31 -14.11
C LEU A 88 2.65 1.76 -13.68
N TYR A 89 2.52 2.00 -12.39
CA TYR A 89 2.30 3.35 -11.88
C TYR A 89 2.71 3.41 -10.41
N LYS A 90 3.27 4.55 -10.01
CA LYS A 90 3.65 4.84 -8.62
C LYS A 90 2.97 6.12 -8.19
N HIS A 91 2.24 6.08 -7.10
CA HIS A 91 1.63 7.25 -6.50
C HIS A 91 2.31 7.55 -5.17
N VAL A 92 2.82 8.77 -5.01
CA VAL A 92 3.44 9.25 -3.77
C VAL A 92 2.39 10.08 -3.03
N GLY A 93 2.13 9.70 -1.77
CA GLY A 93 1.14 10.39 -0.95
C GLY A 93 -0.12 9.58 -0.77
N ILE A 94 -1.13 10.22 -0.19
CA ILE A 94 -2.40 9.57 0.16
C ILE A 94 -3.12 9.11 -1.10
N ILE A 95 -3.58 7.85 -1.09
CA ILE A 95 -4.46 7.34 -2.13
C ILE A 95 -5.90 7.43 -1.62
N ASN A 96 -6.79 7.89 -2.48
CA ASN A 96 -8.21 7.99 -2.20
C ASN A 96 -8.99 7.61 -3.44
N GLU A 97 -10.31 7.71 -3.38
CA GLU A 97 -11.15 7.30 -4.50
C GLU A 97 -10.88 8.13 -5.76
N ASP A 98 -10.70 9.45 -5.62
CA ASP A 98 -10.41 10.29 -6.78
C ASP A 98 -9.11 9.92 -7.44
N ILE A 99 -8.05 9.71 -6.67
CA ILE A 99 -6.76 9.29 -7.20
C ILE A 99 -6.88 7.91 -7.85
N TRP A 100 -7.62 7.00 -7.21
CA TRP A 100 -7.85 5.65 -7.73
C TRP A 100 -8.48 5.71 -9.12
N ILE A 101 -9.54 6.47 -9.25
CA ILE A 101 -10.27 6.58 -10.51
C ILE A 101 -9.43 7.28 -11.58
N GLN A 102 -8.75 8.36 -11.23
CA GLN A 102 -8.02 9.16 -12.21
C GLN A 102 -6.68 8.59 -12.60
N LYS A 103 -5.98 7.92 -11.68
CA LYS A 103 -4.59 7.54 -11.90
C LYS A 103 -4.36 6.04 -12.02
N PHE A 104 -5.21 5.21 -11.41
CA PHE A 104 -5.01 3.77 -11.38
C PHE A 104 -5.95 3.04 -12.34
N ILE A 105 -7.24 3.37 -12.29
CA ILE A 105 -8.24 2.68 -13.12
C ILE A 105 -7.92 2.73 -14.61
N PRO A 106 -7.36 3.83 -15.18
CA PRO A 106 -7.02 3.82 -16.61
C PRO A 106 -6.04 2.71 -16.99
N PHE A 107 -5.13 2.32 -16.10
CA PHE A 107 -4.23 1.20 -16.37
C PHE A 107 -4.94 -0.15 -16.29
N ILE A 108 -5.92 -0.25 -15.40
CA ILE A 108 -6.60 -1.52 -15.13
C ILE A 108 -7.62 -1.83 -16.22
N ASN A 109 -8.28 -0.81 -16.73
CA ASN A 109 -9.35 -0.96 -17.71
C ASN A 109 -8.89 -0.81 -19.15
N GLU A 110 -7.62 -0.89 -19.39
CA GLU A 110 -7.09 -0.82 -20.77
C GLU A 110 -7.47 -2.00 -21.63
#